data_37a01b29201c7dde885c4dc727b6b6e0
#
_entry.id   37a01b29201c7dde885c4dc727b6b6e0
#
_cell.length_a   1.000
_cell.length_b   1.000
_cell.length_c   1.000
_cell.angle_alpha   90.00
_cell.angle_beta   90.00
_cell.angle_gamma   90.00
#
_symmetry.space_group_name_H-M   'P 1'
#
loop_
_entity.id
_entity.type
_entity.pdbx_description
1 polymer ?
#
loop_
_entity_poly.entity_id
_entity_poly.type
_entity_poly.pdbx_seq_one_letter_code
_entity_poly.pdbx_strand_id
1 'polypeptide(L)'
;MSDNVSIQSQESHKHEENKAKIRVALTSVFAALFLTVTKLGVGLATNSLGILAEALHSALDMVAAIITLAAVYFSKNPADLDHNFGHGKVENFSALVETLILIITCGWIIFEAVQRFLHPIIPDVNIYSFAVILLAIFIDYERSRMLFRVAKRTRSQALQADALHFSTDIMSSSVVIIGLIFVTIGFPLGDAIAALAVAIIVIWISVRLGQATINALMDKVPFEQYEMITNFCKQEYPEYHLKRLRLRESGPSFLGDLTLIIPADMPVNDFHSVSEEMHRQLVNLIPNLDLMISAHPSEENGYFDEMNVFTIQKVMNSIKLPNGIKQRTHNVTLYKNDNHNAIDLDLELPNELSLSEAYSQLTYFQEEIQKKIPKVQKIHIHLEPMLRTKKYFKTTSTDRDDIEGQIRSLINTISEIKGIKDLELNDHKGRLIIHLGILLDGSKSLEEAHAVTYLIESKIFQSINNIDKVFTHIEPK
;
A
#
# COMPACT_ATOMS: atom_id res chain seq x y z
N MET A 1 -2.72 -38.43 7.02
CA MET A 1 -3.36 -38.82 5.72
C MET A 1 -4.30 -37.72 5.21
N SER A 2 -4.98 -36.98 6.08
CA SER A 2 -5.86 -35.83 5.73
C SER A 2 -5.08 -34.63 5.17
N ASP A 3 -3.90 -34.36 5.67
CA ASP A 3 -3.09 -33.19 5.31
C ASP A 3 -2.54 -33.25 3.88
N ASN A 4 -2.15 -34.45 3.42
CA ASN A 4 -1.73 -34.66 2.03
C ASN A 4 -2.88 -34.47 1.01
N VAL A 5 -4.12 -34.70 1.40
CA VAL A 5 -5.29 -34.55 0.53
C VAL A 5 -5.65 -33.06 0.39
N SER A 6 -5.52 -32.27 1.46
CA SER A 6 -5.80 -30.83 1.42
C SER A 6 -4.73 -30.05 0.64
N ILE A 7 -3.45 -30.37 0.82
CA ILE A 7 -2.33 -29.77 0.08
C ILE A 7 -2.43 -30.09 -1.41
N GLN A 8 -2.69 -31.36 -1.78
CA GLN A 8 -2.86 -31.74 -3.18
C GLN A 8 -4.07 -31.10 -3.82
N SER A 9 -5.17 -30.89 -3.08
CA SER A 9 -6.34 -30.20 -3.62
C SER A 9 -6.07 -28.71 -3.90
N GLN A 10 -5.29 -28.03 -3.05
CA GLN A 10 -4.90 -26.63 -3.22
C GLN A 10 -3.92 -26.44 -4.39
N GLU A 11 -2.91 -27.30 -4.49
CA GLU A 11 -1.99 -27.27 -5.63
C GLU A 11 -2.71 -27.50 -6.96
N SER A 12 -3.66 -28.45 -6.98
CA SER A 12 -4.51 -28.71 -8.14
C SER A 12 -5.35 -27.49 -8.51
N HIS A 13 -5.96 -26.82 -7.53
CA HIS A 13 -6.78 -25.62 -7.74
C HIS A 13 -5.92 -24.45 -8.26
N LYS A 14 -4.77 -24.20 -7.68
CA LYS A 14 -3.81 -23.18 -8.11
C LYS A 14 -3.29 -23.44 -9.51
N HIS A 15 -3.07 -24.71 -9.87
CA HIS A 15 -2.66 -25.12 -11.21
C HIS A 15 -3.75 -24.83 -12.26
N GLU A 16 -5.02 -25.14 -11.96
CA GLU A 16 -6.15 -24.83 -12.84
C GLU A 16 -6.38 -23.32 -13.01
N GLU A 17 -6.21 -22.54 -11.95
CA GLU A 17 -6.28 -21.07 -12.02
C GLU A 17 -5.19 -20.50 -12.94
N ASN A 18 -3.94 -20.95 -12.78
CA ASN A 18 -2.84 -20.52 -13.64
C ASN A 18 -3.03 -20.91 -15.10
N LYS A 19 -3.58 -22.12 -15.38
CA LYS A 19 -3.96 -22.52 -16.73
C LYS A 19 -5.05 -21.62 -17.30
N ALA A 20 -6.05 -21.26 -16.51
CA ALA A 20 -7.13 -20.37 -16.93
C ALA A 20 -6.60 -18.97 -17.27
N LYS A 21 -5.72 -18.40 -16.43
CA LYS A 21 -5.06 -17.11 -16.71
C LYS A 21 -4.28 -17.13 -18.02
N ILE A 22 -3.39 -18.12 -18.18
CA ILE A 22 -2.57 -18.23 -19.40
C ILE A 22 -3.44 -18.43 -20.64
N ARG A 23 -4.48 -19.26 -20.56
CA ARG A 23 -5.38 -19.51 -21.69
C ARG A 23 -6.08 -18.23 -22.13
N VAL A 24 -6.62 -17.46 -21.19
CA VAL A 24 -7.35 -16.22 -21.54
C VAL A 24 -6.40 -15.14 -22.06
N ALA A 25 -5.19 -15.01 -21.50
CA ALA A 25 -4.17 -14.09 -22.00
C ALA A 25 -3.69 -14.48 -23.40
N LEU A 26 -3.48 -15.77 -23.67
CA LEU A 26 -3.17 -16.28 -25.01
C LEU A 26 -4.29 -15.97 -26.01
N THR A 27 -5.55 -16.20 -25.63
CA THR A 27 -6.70 -15.88 -26.48
C THR A 27 -6.74 -14.37 -26.80
N SER A 28 -6.40 -13.51 -25.80
CA SER A 28 -6.29 -12.07 -25.98
C SER A 28 -5.23 -11.70 -27.03
N VAL A 29 -4.03 -12.29 -26.95
CA VAL A 29 -2.95 -12.05 -27.93
C VAL A 29 -3.36 -12.50 -29.34
N PHE A 30 -3.99 -13.67 -29.49
CA PHE A 30 -4.47 -14.13 -30.79
C PHE A 30 -5.55 -13.24 -31.39
N ALA A 31 -6.46 -12.73 -30.56
CA ALA A 31 -7.49 -11.78 -31.00
C ALA A 31 -6.87 -10.45 -31.44
N ALA A 32 -5.87 -9.94 -30.70
CA ALA A 32 -5.12 -8.74 -31.07
C ALA A 32 -4.38 -8.92 -32.41
N LEU A 33 -3.70 -10.05 -32.57
CA LEU A 33 -3.02 -10.38 -33.83
C LEU A 33 -4.01 -10.44 -35.02
N PHE A 34 -5.16 -11.10 -34.81
CA PHE A 34 -6.20 -11.19 -35.82
C PHE A 34 -6.72 -9.80 -36.24
N LEU A 35 -7.03 -8.93 -35.26
CA LEU A 35 -7.47 -7.55 -35.52
C LEU A 35 -6.40 -6.74 -36.24
N THR A 36 -5.15 -6.81 -35.80
CA THR A 36 -4.02 -6.09 -36.42
C THR A 36 -3.86 -6.49 -37.88
N VAL A 37 -3.83 -7.82 -38.16
CA VAL A 37 -3.67 -8.32 -39.53
C VAL A 37 -4.88 -7.95 -40.41
N THR A 38 -6.10 -8.04 -39.88
CA THR A 38 -7.33 -7.69 -40.62
C THR A 38 -7.34 -6.20 -40.96
N LYS A 39 -7.08 -5.32 -39.97
CA LYS A 39 -7.02 -3.86 -40.18
C LYS A 39 -5.91 -3.51 -41.19
N LEU A 40 -4.73 -4.10 -41.06
CA LEU A 40 -3.61 -3.88 -41.99
C LEU A 40 -3.97 -4.30 -43.41
N GLY A 41 -4.54 -5.49 -43.59
CA GLY A 41 -4.96 -6.00 -44.87
C GLY A 41 -6.01 -5.11 -45.55
N VAL A 42 -7.05 -4.72 -44.80
CA VAL A 42 -8.09 -3.81 -45.32
C VAL A 42 -7.51 -2.43 -45.60
N GLY A 43 -6.67 -1.89 -44.73
CA GLY A 43 -6.05 -0.59 -44.91
C GLY A 43 -5.18 -0.50 -46.15
N LEU A 44 -4.38 -1.55 -46.43
CA LEU A 44 -3.57 -1.65 -47.65
C LEU A 44 -4.44 -1.84 -48.88
N ALA A 45 -5.47 -2.68 -48.84
CA ALA A 45 -6.36 -2.97 -49.97
C ALA A 45 -7.22 -1.73 -50.34
N THR A 46 -7.62 -0.92 -49.36
CA THR A 46 -8.44 0.29 -49.59
C THR A 46 -7.61 1.56 -49.72
N ASN A 47 -6.30 1.48 -49.50
CA ASN A 47 -5.38 2.62 -49.45
C ASN A 47 -5.86 3.71 -48.44
N SER A 48 -6.50 3.29 -47.34
CA SER A 48 -7.08 4.15 -46.31
C SER A 48 -6.08 4.40 -45.20
N LEU A 49 -5.59 5.65 -45.08
CA LEU A 49 -4.68 6.08 -44.03
C LEU A 49 -5.34 5.93 -42.64
N GLY A 50 -6.65 6.13 -42.52
CA GLY A 50 -7.38 5.98 -41.28
C GLY A 50 -7.36 4.52 -40.78
N ILE A 51 -7.61 3.55 -41.69
CA ILE A 51 -7.56 2.12 -41.32
C ILE A 51 -6.13 1.68 -41.01
N LEU A 52 -5.13 2.23 -41.70
CA LEU A 52 -3.71 1.98 -41.40
C LEU A 52 -3.29 2.53 -40.04
N ALA A 53 -3.77 3.71 -39.65
CA ALA A 53 -3.56 4.25 -38.30
C ALA A 53 -4.21 3.34 -37.22
N GLU A 54 -5.42 2.85 -37.48
CA GLU A 54 -6.10 1.89 -36.59
C GLU A 54 -5.36 0.54 -36.52
N ALA A 55 -4.73 0.09 -37.61
CA ALA A 55 -3.90 -1.11 -37.60
C ALA A 55 -2.65 -0.95 -36.72
N LEU A 56 -2.02 0.25 -36.76
CA LEU A 56 -0.89 0.58 -35.90
C LEU A 56 -1.30 0.61 -34.43
N HIS A 57 -2.45 1.21 -34.10
CA HIS A 57 -3.01 1.18 -32.75
C HIS A 57 -3.22 -0.26 -32.25
N SER A 58 -3.88 -1.10 -33.04
CA SER A 58 -4.07 -2.52 -32.70
C SER A 58 -2.75 -3.31 -32.58
N ALA A 59 -1.69 -2.89 -33.25
CA ALA A 59 -0.35 -3.47 -33.06
C ALA A 59 0.24 -3.10 -31.69
N LEU A 60 -0.01 -1.88 -31.18
CA LEU A 60 0.38 -1.48 -29.84
C LEU A 60 -0.42 -2.25 -28.77
N ASP A 61 -1.72 -2.47 -28.99
CA ASP A 61 -2.59 -3.27 -28.11
C ASP A 61 -2.10 -4.73 -28.05
N MET A 62 -1.61 -5.25 -29.17
CA MET A 62 -0.99 -6.58 -29.19
C MET A 62 0.28 -6.63 -28.34
N VAL A 63 1.10 -5.58 -28.33
CA VAL A 63 2.27 -5.50 -27.44
C VAL A 63 1.84 -5.51 -25.98
N ALA A 64 0.82 -4.73 -25.62
CA ALA A 64 0.26 -4.72 -24.25
C ALA A 64 -0.21 -6.13 -23.85
N ALA A 65 -1.00 -6.81 -24.70
CA ALA A 65 -1.47 -8.17 -24.45
C ALA A 65 -0.31 -9.20 -24.30
N ILE A 66 0.78 -9.02 -25.03
CA ILE A 66 2.00 -9.85 -24.88
C ILE A 66 2.67 -9.60 -23.53
N ILE A 67 2.73 -8.35 -23.07
CA ILE A 67 3.26 -7.99 -21.75
C ILE A 67 2.43 -8.66 -20.65
N THR A 68 1.10 -8.59 -20.72
CA THR A 68 0.19 -9.29 -19.79
C THR A 68 0.41 -10.80 -19.82
N LEU A 69 0.48 -11.41 -21.01
CA LEU A 69 0.75 -12.85 -21.14
C LEU A 69 2.08 -13.24 -20.49
N ALA A 70 3.14 -12.47 -20.76
CA ALA A 70 4.44 -12.69 -20.16
C ALA A 70 4.38 -12.56 -18.63
N ALA A 71 3.73 -11.54 -18.11
CA ALA A 71 3.57 -11.32 -16.68
C ALA A 71 2.84 -12.49 -16.00
N VAL A 72 1.72 -12.93 -16.56
CA VAL A 72 0.95 -14.08 -16.05
C VAL A 72 1.77 -15.38 -16.16
N TYR A 73 2.59 -15.52 -17.20
CA TYR A 73 3.44 -16.69 -17.37
C TYR A 73 4.59 -16.73 -16.34
N PHE A 74 5.24 -15.60 -16.07
CA PHE A 74 6.33 -15.52 -15.10
C PHE A 74 5.84 -15.51 -13.66
N SER A 75 4.69 -14.90 -13.36
CA SER A 75 4.13 -14.81 -12.00
C SER A 75 3.81 -16.16 -11.36
N LYS A 76 3.58 -17.21 -12.18
CA LYS A 76 3.33 -18.57 -11.68
C LYS A 76 4.54 -19.25 -11.07
N ASN A 77 5.77 -18.74 -11.33
CA ASN A 77 6.98 -19.37 -10.85
C ASN A 77 7.02 -19.29 -9.30
N PRO A 78 7.31 -20.42 -8.65
CA PRO A 78 7.43 -20.47 -7.19
C PRO A 78 8.61 -19.63 -6.71
N ALA A 79 8.77 -19.56 -5.39
CA ALA A 79 9.95 -19.00 -4.75
C ALA A 79 11.22 -19.70 -5.20
N ASP A 80 12.29 -18.92 -5.41
CA ASP A 80 13.62 -19.36 -5.77
C ASP A 80 14.68 -18.67 -4.88
N LEU A 81 15.98 -18.87 -5.18
CA LEU A 81 17.06 -18.30 -4.38
C LEU A 81 17.11 -16.76 -4.42
N ASP A 82 16.70 -16.16 -5.54
CA ASP A 82 16.72 -14.71 -5.74
C ASP A 82 15.39 -14.07 -5.30
N HIS A 83 14.29 -14.80 -5.37
CA HIS A 83 12.93 -14.34 -5.06
C HIS A 83 12.23 -15.25 -4.06
N ASN A 84 12.60 -15.17 -2.79
CA ASN A 84 12.11 -16.02 -1.70
C ASN A 84 10.59 -15.98 -1.48
N PHE A 85 9.89 -14.96 -2.00
CA PHE A 85 8.44 -14.83 -1.95
C PHE A 85 7.74 -15.12 -3.30
N GLY A 86 8.48 -15.72 -4.25
CA GLY A 86 8.00 -16.00 -5.59
C GLY A 86 7.85 -14.76 -6.47
N HIS A 87 7.28 -14.95 -7.66
CA HIS A 87 7.24 -13.95 -8.72
C HIS A 87 5.87 -13.26 -8.87
N GLY A 88 4.98 -13.39 -7.88
CA GLY A 88 3.60 -12.86 -7.97
C GLY A 88 3.50 -11.37 -8.28
N LYS A 89 4.44 -10.56 -7.80
CA LYS A 89 4.47 -9.10 -8.04
C LYS A 89 4.71 -8.70 -9.52
N VAL A 90 5.12 -9.63 -10.38
CA VAL A 90 5.25 -9.37 -11.82
C VAL A 90 3.89 -9.02 -12.44
N GLU A 91 2.78 -9.60 -11.95
CA GLU A 91 1.43 -9.21 -12.38
C GLU A 91 1.10 -7.76 -11.99
N ASN A 92 1.49 -7.33 -10.78
CA ASN A 92 1.28 -5.95 -10.33
C ASN A 92 2.11 -4.97 -11.17
N PHE A 93 3.36 -5.33 -11.50
CA PHE A 93 4.22 -4.51 -12.35
C PHE A 93 3.64 -4.36 -13.78
N SER A 94 3.16 -5.45 -14.37
CA SER A 94 2.48 -5.42 -15.67
C SER A 94 1.24 -4.52 -15.65
N ALA A 95 0.39 -4.65 -14.62
CA ALA A 95 -0.78 -3.80 -14.46
C ALA A 95 -0.41 -2.30 -14.34
N LEU A 96 0.72 -1.98 -13.70
CA LEU A 96 1.21 -0.60 -13.63
C LEU A 96 1.64 -0.09 -15.02
N VAL A 97 2.37 -0.91 -15.78
CA VAL A 97 2.79 -0.56 -17.16
C VAL A 97 1.58 -0.32 -18.04
N GLU A 98 0.58 -1.20 -18.01
CA GLU A 98 -0.66 -1.02 -18.77
C GLU A 98 -1.45 0.22 -18.35
N THR A 99 -1.52 0.50 -17.04
CA THR A 99 -2.14 1.73 -16.54
C THR A 99 -1.45 2.98 -17.08
N LEU A 100 -0.12 2.97 -17.18
CA LEU A 100 0.64 4.07 -17.78
C LEU A 100 0.34 4.21 -19.26
N ILE A 101 0.26 3.10 -20.01
CA ILE A 101 -0.12 3.11 -21.43
C ILE A 101 -1.51 3.72 -21.59
N LEU A 102 -2.50 3.29 -20.77
CA LEU A 102 -3.85 3.86 -20.78
C LEU A 102 -3.86 5.37 -20.54
N ILE A 103 -3.11 5.87 -19.55
CA ILE A 103 -3.04 7.31 -19.26
C ILE A 103 -2.43 8.07 -20.44
N ILE A 104 -1.37 7.55 -21.05
CA ILE A 104 -0.73 8.15 -22.22
C ILE A 104 -1.70 8.19 -23.40
N THR A 105 -2.40 7.08 -23.67
CA THR A 105 -3.41 6.98 -24.72
C THR A 105 -4.55 7.98 -24.51
N CYS A 106 -5.04 8.11 -23.27
CA CYS A 106 -6.06 9.11 -22.93
C CYS A 106 -5.57 10.53 -23.14
N GLY A 107 -4.31 10.83 -22.81
CA GLY A 107 -3.68 12.12 -23.10
C GLY A 107 -3.66 12.42 -24.60
N TRP A 108 -3.35 11.42 -25.42
CA TRP A 108 -3.41 11.54 -26.87
C TRP A 108 -4.84 11.78 -27.38
N ILE A 109 -5.84 11.04 -26.88
CA ILE A 109 -7.25 11.23 -27.24
C ILE A 109 -7.73 12.64 -26.87
N ILE A 110 -7.35 13.17 -25.70
CA ILE A 110 -7.67 14.55 -25.31
C ILE A 110 -7.04 15.55 -26.29
N PHE A 111 -5.76 15.36 -26.61
CA PHE A 111 -5.06 16.22 -27.55
C PHE A 111 -5.76 16.22 -28.92
N GLU A 112 -6.12 15.07 -29.44
CA GLU A 112 -6.83 14.92 -30.70
C GLU A 112 -8.24 15.53 -30.66
N ALA A 113 -8.99 15.31 -29.58
CA ALA A 113 -10.32 15.90 -29.38
C ALA A 113 -10.25 17.45 -29.38
N VAL A 114 -9.24 18.03 -28.71
CA VAL A 114 -9.01 19.50 -28.74
C VAL A 114 -8.66 19.99 -30.13
N GLN A 115 -7.83 19.26 -30.90
CA GLN A 115 -7.50 19.61 -32.26
C GLN A 115 -8.73 19.58 -33.19
N ARG A 116 -9.56 18.55 -33.07
CA ARG A 116 -10.85 18.43 -33.80
C ARG A 116 -11.85 19.52 -33.42
N PHE A 117 -11.82 19.99 -32.16
CA PHE A 117 -12.63 21.09 -31.69
C PHE A 117 -12.21 22.42 -32.34
N LEU A 118 -10.89 22.65 -32.47
CA LEU A 118 -10.32 23.86 -33.07
C LEU A 118 -10.34 23.85 -34.64
N HIS A 119 -10.17 22.67 -35.22
CA HIS A 119 -10.11 22.42 -36.65
C HIS A 119 -10.99 21.23 -37.01
N PRO A 120 -12.32 21.44 -37.20
CA PRO A 120 -13.23 20.37 -37.54
C PRO A 120 -12.83 19.67 -38.85
N ILE A 121 -12.46 18.40 -38.73
CA ILE A 121 -12.16 17.55 -39.90
C ILE A 121 -13.36 16.62 -40.07
N ILE A 122 -13.92 16.57 -41.28
CA ILE A 122 -14.96 15.62 -41.64
C ILE A 122 -14.25 14.32 -42.05
N PRO A 123 -14.40 13.23 -41.30
CA PRO A 123 -13.75 11.98 -41.63
C PRO A 123 -14.34 11.37 -42.91
N ASP A 124 -13.48 10.85 -43.78
CA ASP A 124 -13.91 10.07 -44.95
C ASP A 124 -14.44 8.70 -44.48
N VAL A 125 -15.75 8.57 -44.43
CA VAL A 125 -16.42 7.38 -43.96
C VAL A 125 -16.64 6.42 -45.12
N ASN A 126 -15.84 5.35 -45.15
CA ASN A 126 -16.04 4.23 -46.07
C ASN A 126 -16.81 3.10 -45.34
N ILE A 127 -17.68 2.36 -46.06
CA ILE A 127 -18.45 1.23 -45.50
C ILE A 127 -17.52 0.16 -44.91
N TYR A 128 -16.32 -0.01 -45.46
CA TYR A 128 -15.31 -0.94 -44.94
C TYR A 128 -14.73 -0.49 -43.61
N SER A 129 -14.52 0.81 -43.41
CA SER A 129 -14.09 1.37 -42.10
C SER A 129 -15.13 1.07 -41.04
N PHE A 130 -16.40 1.24 -41.35
CA PHE A 130 -17.50 0.97 -40.42
C PHE A 130 -17.56 -0.50 -40.02
N ALA A 131 -17.42 -1.41 -41.00
CA ALA A 131 -17.42 -2.85 -40.75
C ALA A 131 -16.24 -3.30 -39.90
N VAL A 132 -15.04 -2.71 -40.10
CA VAL A 132 -13.84 -3.01 -39.31
C VAL A 132 -14.00 -2.50 -37.86
N ILE A 133 -14.56 -1.31 -37.64
CA ILE A 133 -14.81 -0.76 -36.30
C ILE A 133 -15.83 -1.64 -35.55
N LEU A 134 -16.93 -2.03 -36.18
CA LEU A 134 -17.91 -2.90 -35.54
C LEU A 134 -17.34 -4.27 -35.19
N LEU A 135 -16.51 -4.86 -36.09
CA LEU A 135 -15.81 -6.12 -35.82
C LEU A 135 -14.85 -5.96 -34.62
N ALA A 136 -14.10 -4.86 -34.55
CA ALA A 136 -13.20 -4.57 -33.46
C ALA A 136 -13.96 -4.46 -32.13
N ILE A 137 -15.03 -3.67 -32.06
CA ILE A 137 -15.90 -3.54 -30.87
C ILE A 137 -16.41 -4.92 -30.43
N PHE A 138 -16.86 -5.76 -31.34
CA PHE A 138 -17.36 -7.10 -30.99
C PHE A 138 -16.26 -7.98 -30.39
N ILE A 139 -15.09 -8.01 -31.02
CA ILE A 139 -13.95 -8.81 -30.57
C ILE A 139 -13.45 -8.30 -29.21
N ASP A 140 -13.27 -6.99 -29.06
CA ASP A 140 -12.78 -6.37 -27.81
C ASP A 140 -13.80 -6.54 -26.67
N TYR A 141 -15.10 -6.53 -26.96
CA TYR A 141 -16.14 -6.86 -25.98
C TYR A 141 -16.00 -8.29 -25.43
N GLU A 142 -15.85 -9.27 -26.31
CA GLU A 142 -15.69 -10.66 -25.87
C GLU A 142 -14.34 -10.85 -25.12
N ARG A 143 -13.27 -10.20 -25.56
CA ARG A 143 -11.96 -10.21 -24.88
C ARG A 143 -12.07 -9.62 -23.50
N SER A 144 -12.54 -8.39 -23.38
CA SER A 144 -12.70 -7.68 -22.10
C SER A 144 -13.55 -8.51 -21.13
N ARG A 145 -14.67 -9.05 -21.59
CA ARG A 145 -15.56 -9.89 -20.78
C ARG A 145 -14.88 -11.17 -20.29
N MET A 146 -14.11 -11.85 -21.14
CA MET A 146 -13.37 -13.06 -20.75
C MET A 146 -12.27 -12.73 -19.74
N LEU A 147 -11.49 -11.69 -20.01
CA LEU A 147 -10.42 -11.21 -19.14
C LEU A 147 -10.95 -10.82 -17.77
N PHE A 148 -12.00 -9.98 -17.68
CA PHE A 148 -12.61 -9.59 -16.41
C PHE A 148 -13.13 -10.78 -15.60
N ARG A 149 -13.73 -11.76 -16.26
CA ARG A 149 -14.27 -12.94 -15.58
C ARG A 149 -13.16 -13.76 -14.92
N VAL A 150 -12.05 -13.97 -15.64
CA VAL A 150 -10.90 -14.71 -15.11
C VAL A 150 -10.13 -13.84 -14.09
N ALA A 151 -9.90 -12.56 -14.36
CA ALA A 151 -9.26 -11.62 -13.45
C ALA A 151 -9.96 -11.59 -12.08
N LYS A 152 -11.29 -11.48 -12.07
CA LYS A 152 -12.08 -11.47 -10.83
C LYS A 152 -11.99 -12.79 -10.06
N ARG A 153 -11.99 -13.92 -10.78
CA ARG A 153 -11.90 -15.24 -10.15
C ARG A 153 -10.50 -15.51 -9.58
N THR A 154 -9.46 -15.09 -10.29
CA THR A 154 -8.06 -15.38 -9.95
C THR A 154 -7.35 -14.19 -9.25
N ARG A 155 -8.05 -13.07 -8.99
CA ARG A 155 -7.49 -11.83 -8.44
C ARG A 155 -6.27 -11.30 -9.19
N SER A 156 -6.17 -11.56 -10.49
CA SER A 156 -5.05 -11.14 -11.33
C SER A 156 -5.20 -9.67 -11.71
N GLN A 157 -4.32 -8.81 -11.21
CA GLN A 157 -4.29 -7.38 -11.54
C GLN A 157 -3.85 -7.15 -12.99
N ALA A 158 -2.94 -7.97 -13.53
CA ALA A 158 -2.54 -7.91 -14.94
C ALA A 158 -3.72 -8.13 -15.88
N LEU A 159 -4.49 -9.23 -15.68
CA LEU A 159 -5.68 -9.48 -16.49
C LEU A 159 -6.77 -8.43 -16.32
N GLN A 160 -6.87 -7.81 -15.14
CA GLN A 160 -7.81 -6.72 -14.88
C GLN A 160 -7.42 -5.46 -15.67
N ALA A 161 -6.13 -5.12 -15.70
CA ALA A 161 -5.62 -3.97 -16.44
C ALA A 161 -5.84 -4.17 -17.96
N ASP A 162 -5.50 -5.36 -18.50
CA ASP A 162 -5.73 -5.73 -19.91
C ASP A 162 -7.23 -5.67 -20.27
N ALA A 163 -8.10 -6.14 -19.39
CA ALA A 163 -9.55 -6.06 -19.59
C ALA A 163 -10.07 -4.60 -19.60
N LEU A 164 -9.52 -3.74 -18.75
CA LEU A 164 -9.85 -2.30 -18.74
C LEU A 164 -9.35 -1.60 -20.00
N HIS A 165 -8.17 -1.97 -20.51
CA HIS A 165 -7.64 -1.47 -21.76
C HIS A 165 -8.64 -1.68 -22.90
N PHE A 166 -9.08 -2.92 -23.12
CA PHE A 166 -10.07 -3.23 -24.17
C PHE A 166 -11.46 -2.61 -23.92
N SER A 167 -11.86 -2.45 -22.66
CA SER A 167 -13.09 -1.69 -22.35
C SER A 167 -12.98 -0.24 -22.78
N THR A 168 -11.79 0.37 -22.68
CA THR A 168 -11.52 1.73 -23.14
C THR A 168 -11.60 1.83 -24.66
N ASP A 169 -11.07 0.83 -25.37
CA ASP A 169 -11.11 0.79 -26.83
C ASP A 169 -12.55 0.64 -27.34
N ILE A 170 -13.38 -0.17 -26.67
CA ILE A 170 -14.82 -0.26 -26.96
C ILE A 170 -15.49 1.11 -26.77
N MET A 171 -15.21 1.79 -25.65
CA MET A 171 -15.79 3.11 -25.34
C MET A 171 -15.36 4.13 -26.39
N SER A 172 -14.07 4.20 -26.72
CA SER A 172 -13.51 5.08 -27.72
C SER A 172 -14.13 4.82 -29.11
N SER A 173 -14.16 3.59 -29.56
CA SER A 173 -14.75 3.18 -30.83
C SER A 173 -16.28 3.47 -30.90
N SER A 174 -16.98 3.30 -29.76
CA SER A 174 -18.41 3.63 -29.66
C SER A 174 -18.66 5.12 -29.77
N VAL A 175 -17.77 5.93 -29.19
CA VAL A 175 -17.83 7.41 -29.32
C VAL A 175 -17.63 7.84 -30.75
N VAL A 176 -16.71 7.23 -31.50
CA VAL A 176 -16.52 7.53 -32.93
C VAL A 176 -17.82 7.26 -33.70
N ILE A 177 -18.52 6.17 -33.44
CA ILE A 177 -19.81 5.87 -34.10
C ILE A 177 -20.86 6.91 -33.70
N ILE A 178 -20.99 7.27 -32.44
CA ILE A 178 -21.91 8.29 -31.93
C ILE A 178 -21.58 9.66 -32.53
N GLY A 179 -20.29 10.00 -32.59
CA GLY A 179 -19.81 11.24 -33.20
C GLY A 179 -20.19 11.35 -34.67
N LEU A 180 -20.03 10.27 -35.44
CA LEU A 180 -20.48 10.21 -36.85
C LEU A 180 -21.99 10.47 -36.99
N ILE A 181 -22.80 9.90 -36.07
CA ILE A 181 -24.25 10.17 -36.06
C ILE A 181 -24.51 11.65 -35.77
N PHE A 182 -23.83 12.27 -34.80
CA PHE A 182 -24.00 13.70 -34.52
C PHE A 182 -23.61 14.59 -35.68
N VAL A 183 -22.54 14.24 -36.38
CA VAL A 183 -22.12 14.97 -37.61
C VAL A 183 -23.22 14.88 -38.67
N THR A 184 -23.83 13.72 -38.90
CA THR A 184 -24.90 13.53 -39.87
C THR A 184 -26.17 14.32 -39.53
N ILE A 185 -26.42 14.61 -38.24
CA ILE A 185 -27.55 15.40 -37.74
C ILE A 185 -27.22 16.93 -37.78
N GLY A 186 -25.99 17.28 -38.16
CA GLY A 186 -25.58 18.69 -38.24
C GLY A 186 -24.93 19.26 -36.98
N PHE A 187 -24.50 18.41 -36.06
CA PHE A 187 -23.78 18.82 -34.85
C PHE A 187 -22.32 18.31 -34.84
N PRO A 188 -21.40 18.93 -35.55
CA PRO A 188 -20.04 18.43 -35.76
C PRO A 188 -19.17 18.41 -34.51
N LEU A 189 -19.51 19.19 -33.46
CA LEU A 189 -18.78 19.21 -32.19
C LEU A 189 -19.11 18.05 -31.28
N GLY A 190 -20.17 17.29 -31.57
CA GLY A 190 -20.63 16.18 -30.74
C GLY A 190 -19.58 15.08 -30.56
N ASP A 191 -18.81 14.78 -31.61
CA ASP A 191 -17.72 13.81 -31.60
C ASP A 191 -16.62 14.21 -30.60
N ALA A 192 -16.12 15.44 -30.68
CA ALA A 192 -15.06 15.94 -29.82
C ALA A 192 -15.50 16.00 -28.32
N ILE A 193 -16.74 16.40 -28.05
CA ILE A 193 -17.30 16.42 -26.69
C ILE A 193 -17.40 15.01 -26.12
N ALA A 194 -17.90 14.06 -26.89
CA ALA A 194 -18.03 12.68 -26.46
C ALA A 194 -16.67 12.02 -26.23
N ALA A 195 -15.68 12.24 -27.11
CA ALA A 195 -14.32 11.76 -26.93
C ALA A 195 -13.66 12.30 -25.65
N LEU A 196 -13.85 13.60 -25.36
CA LEU A 196 -13.34 14.23 -24.13
C LEU A 196 -14.00 13.61 -22.87
N ALA A 197 -15.32 13.41 -22.90
CA ALA A 197 -16.03 12.79 -21.77
C ALA A 197 -15.52 11.37 -21.47
N VAL A 198 -15.33 10.54 -22.51
CA VAL A 198 -14.78 9.20 -22.34
C VAL A 198 -13.35 9.25 -21.82
N ALA A 199 -12.49 10.10 -22.37
CA ALA A 199 -11.10 10.23 -21.90
C ALA A 199 -11.02 10.58 -20.41
N ILE A 200 -11.88 11.49 -19.93
CA ILE A 200 -11.94 11.86 -18.49
C ILE A 200 -12.35 10.65 -17.64
N ILE A 201 -13.36 9.88 -18.06
CA ILE A 201 -13.82 8.68 -17.33
C ILE A 201 -12.69 7.64 -17.27
N VAL A 202 -12.02 7.39 -18.39
CA VAL A 202 -10.94 6.41 -18.46
C VAL A 202 -9.73 6.83 -17.62
N ILE A 203 -9.34 8.10 -17.64
CA ILE A 203 -8.28 8.62 -16.76
C ILE A 203 -8.64 8.36 -15.29
N TRP A 204 -9.87 8.66 -14.89
CA TRP A 204 -10.31 8.43 -13.51
C TRP A 204 -10.20 6.95 -13.10
N ILE A 205 -10.65 6.02 -13.97
CA ILE A 205 -10.55 4.58 -13.75
C ILE A 205 -9.07 4.14 -13.69
N SER A 206 -8.25 4.62 -14.64
CA SER A 206 -6.82 4.27 -14.74
C SER A 206 -6.04 4.76 -13.53
N VAL A 207 -6.27 5.97 -13.05
CA VAL A 207 -5.63 6.50 -11.84
C VAL A 207 -6.02 5.64 -10.62
N ARG A 208 -7.27 5.25 -10.51
CA ARG A 208 -7.73 4.37 -9.41
C ARG A 208 -7.07 2.99 -9.45
N LEU A 209 -6.96 2.40 -10.64
CA LEU A 209 -6.25 1.12 -10.82
C LEU A 209 -4.76 1.26 -10.52
N GLY A 210 -4.12 2.31 -11.05
CA GLY A 210 -2.71 2.59 -10.79
C GLY A 210 -2.41 2.78 -9.30
N GLN A 211 -3.26 3.49 -8.57
CA GLN A 211 -3.14 3.62 -7.11
C GLN A 211 -3.27 2.27 -6.39
N ALA A 212 -4.21 1.42 -6.80
CA ALA A 212 -4.35 0.08 -6.23
C ALA A 212 -3.09 -0.77 -6.48
N THR A 213 -2.57 -0.72 -7.70
CA THR A 213 -1.36 -1.45 -8.10
C THR A 213 -0.10 -0.97 -7.38
N ILE A 214 0.08 0.36 -7.28
CA ILE A 214 1.19 0.95 -6.50
C ILE A 214 1.08 0.54 -5.03
N ASN A 215 -0.10 0.59 -4.45
CA ASN A 215 -0.33 0.16 -3.08
C ASN A 215 0.07 -1.31 -2.86
N ALA A 216 -0.27 -2.21 -3.79
CA ALA A 216 0.12 -3.62 -3.74
C ALA A 216 1.66 -3.80 -3.86
N LEU A 217 2.31 -3.03 -4.75
CA LEU A 217 3.78 -3.03 -4.87
C LEU A 217 4.49 -2.50 -3.62
N MET A 218 3.88 -1.53 -2.92
CA MET A 218 4.38 -0.95 -1.67
C MET A 218 3.99 -1.75 -0.42
N ASP A 219 3.53 -2.99 -0.57
CA ASP A 219 3.13 -3.86 0.55
C ASP A 219 2.04 -3.24 1.45
N LYS A 220 1.09 -2.49 0.86
CA LYS A 220 -0.06 -1.98 1.61
C LYS A 220 -0.85 -3.13 2.20
N VAL A 221 -1.23 -2.99 3.47
CA VAL A 221 -2.01 -4.01 4.18
C VAL A 221 -3.36 -4.24 3.48
N PRO A 222 -3.69 -5.47 3.09
CA PRO A 222 -5.00 -5.85 2.58
C PRO A 222 -5.99 -5.89 3.76
N PHE A 223 -6.70 -4.78 3.97
CA PHE A 223 -7.44 -4.51 5.20
C PHE A 223 -8.56 -5.53 5.46
N GLU A 224 -9.27 -5.97 4.42
CA GLU A 224 -10.34 -6.96 4.53
C GLU A 224 -9.82 -8.28 5.11
N GLN A 225 -8.70 -8.79 4.56
CA GLN A 225 -8.07 -10.03 5.01
C GLN A 225 -7.45 -9.88 6.40
N TYR A 226 -6.89 -8.71 6.67
CA TYR A 226 -6.36 -8.38 7.99
C TYR A 226 -7.46 -8.41 9.08
N GLU A 227 -8.61 -7.80 8.81
CA GLU A 227 -9.77 -7.86 9.73
C GLU A 227 -10.31 -9.30 9.87
N MET A 228 -10.39 -10.05 8.77
CA MET A 228 -10.82 -11.46 8.81
C MET A 228 -9.94 -12.30 9.73
N ILE A 229 -8.60 -12.21 9.58
CA ILE A 229 -7.65 -12.95 10.43
C ILE A 229 -7.76 -12.50 11.89
N THR A 230 -7.83 -11.20 12.13
CA THR A 230 -7.93 -10.65 13.48
C THR A 230 -9.21 -11.09 14.19
N ASN A 231 -10.34 -11.06 13.48
CA ASN A 231 -11.63 -11.49 14.03
C ASN A 231 -11.67 -13.00 14.26
N PHE A 232 -11.11 -13.78 13.32
CA PHE A 232 -10.97 -15.22 13.46
C PHE A 232 -10.16 -15.59 14.72
N CYS A 233 -8.98 -14.98 14.92
CA CYS A 233 -8.17 -15.24 16.11
C CYS A 233 -8.92 -14.91 17.40
N LYS A 234 -9.68 -13.81 17.43
CA LYS A 234 -10.46 -13.41 18.62
C LYS A 234 -11.64 -14.33 18.91
N GLN A 235 -12.27 -14.90 17.89
CA GLN A 235 -13.47 -15.72 18.03
C GLN A 235 -13.15 -17.19 18.30
N GLU A 236 -12.22 -17.75 17.54
CA GLU A 236 -11.90 -19.19 17.59
C GLU A 236 -10.79 -19.52 18.60
N TYR A 237 -9.92 -18.53 18.91
CA TYR A 237 -8.77 -18.70 19.79
C TYR A 237 -8.65 -17.56 20.81
N PRO A 238 -9.69 -17.31 21.63
CA PRO A 238 -9.72 -16.18 22.57
C PRO A 238 -8.63 -16.25 23.66
N GLU A 239 -8.10 -17.45 23.93
CA GLU A 239 -7.03 -17.69 24.89
C GLU A 239 -5.65 -17.20 24.43
N TYR A 240 -5.47 -16.99 23.11
CA TYR A 240 -4.22 -16.50 22.54
C TYR A 240 -4.38 -15.06 22.06
N HIS A 241 -3.54 -14.18 22.58
CA HIS A 241 -3.60 -12.76 22.20
C HIS A 241 -2.76 -12.48 20.97
N LEU A 242 -3.32 -11.73 20.02
CA LEU A 242 -2.63 -11.30 18.82
C LEU A 242 -1.58 -10.23 19.18
N LYS A 243 -0.28 -10.58 19.14
CA LYS A 243 0.82 -9.63 19.34
C LYS A 243 1.11 -8.81 18.11
N ARG A 244 1.19 -9.47 16.95
CA ARG A 244 1.52 -8.84 15.67
C ARG A 244 0.93 -9.62 14.51
N LEU A 245 0.37 -8.89 13.56
CA LEU A 245 -0.01 -9.41 12.25
C LEU A 245 0.59 -8.49 11.18
N ARG A 246 1.40 -9.03 10.29
CA ARG A 246 1.81 -8.37 9.06
C ARG A 246 1.25 -9.15 7.90
N LEU A 247 0.67 -8.44 6.95
CA LEU A 247 0.04 -9.04 5.78
C LEU A 247 0.28 -8.16 4.57
N ARG A 248 0.63 -8.76 3.43
CA ARG A 248 0.82 -8.08 2.15
C ARG A 248 0.27 -8.90 1.01
N GLU A 249 0.00 -8.23 -0.09
CA GLU A 249 -0.41 -8.82 -1.36
C GLU A 249 0.80 -9.10 -2.25
N SER A 250 0.83 -10.25 -2.92
CA SER A 250 1.82 -10.60 -3.94
C SER A 250 1.10 -11.28 -5.10
N GLY A 251 0.68 -10.49 -6.09
CA GLY A 251 -0.23 -10.95 -7.14
C GLY A 251 -1.53 -11.47 -6.51
N PRO A 252 -1.95 -12.70 -6.82
CA PRO A 252 -3.18 -13.28 -6.28
C PRO A 252 -3.05 -13.83 -4.86
N SER A 253 -1.85 -13.86 -4.28
CA SER A 253 -1.55 -14.47 -2.97
C SER A 253 -1.41 -13.44 -1.87
N PHE A 254 -1.75 -13.84 -0.65
CA PHE A 254 -1.50 -13.08 0.57
C PHE A 254 -0.37 -13.74 1.35
N LEU A 255 0.64 -12.95 1.71
CA LEU A 255 1.82 -13.41 2.45
C LEU A 255 1.94 -12.64 3.76
N GLY A 256 2.24 -13.32 4.84
CA GLY A 256 2.36 -12.64 6.11
C GLY A 256 2.92 -13.44 7.26
N ASP A 257 3.02 -12.78 8.39
CA ASP A 257 3.41 -13.37 9.66
C ASP A 257 2.44 -12.94 10.78
N LEU A 258 2.02 -13.92 11.55
CA LEU A 258 1.17 -13.81 12.71
C LEU A 258 1.98 -14.21 13.94
N THR A 259 2.05 -13.35 14.95
CA THR A 259 2.66 -13.67 16.23
C THR A 259 1.60 -13.67 17.31
N LEU A 260 1.46 -14.78 18.01
CA LEU A 260 0.53 -14.96 19.12
C LEU A 260 1.26 -14.90 20.45
N ILE A 261 0.65 -14.30 21.46
CA ILE A 261 1.06 -14.44 22.86
C ILE A 261 0.42 -15.72 23.39
N ILE A 262 1.26 -16.62 23.89
CA ILE A 262 0.84 -17.90 24.45
C ILE A 262 1.32 -18.02 25.90
N PRO A 263 0.72 -18.90 26.74
CA PRO A 263 1.25 -19.19 28.08
C PRO A 263 2.72 -19.58 28.03
N ALA A 264 3.52 -19.05 28.98
CA ALA A 264 4.98 -19.26 28.97
C ALA A 264 5.37 -20.73 29.25
N ASP A 265 4.50 -21.49 29.87
CA ASP A 265 4.65 -22.91 30.20
C ASP A 265 4.08 -23.86 29.12
N MET A 266 3.53 -23.32 28.04
CA MET A 266 2.96 -24.09 26.94
C MET A 266 4.04 -24.94 26.25
N PRO A 267 3.92 -26.26 26.12
CA PRO A 267 4.85 -27.10 25.40
C PRO A 267 4.90 -26.75 23.91
N VAL A 268 6.09 -26.79 23.30
CA VAL A 268 6.29 -26.48 21.88
C VAL A 268 5.43 -27.37 20.98
N ASN A 269 5.26 -28.65 21.33
CA ASN A 269 4.42 -29.56 20.54
C ASN A 269 2.93 -29.18 20.57
N ASP A 270 2.44 -28.66 21.68
CA ASP A 270 1.05 -28.22 21.80
C ASP A 270 0.81 -26.97 20.97
N PHE A 271 1.73 -26.00 21.04
CA PHE A 271 1.66 -24.83 20.16
C PHE A 271 1.76 -25.21 18.68
N HIS A 272 2.61 -26.15 18.32
CA HIS A 272 2.72 -26.62 16.94
C HIS A 272 1.38 -27.18 16.44
N SER A 273 0.71 -28.01 17.24
CA SER A 273 -0.60 -28.56 16.88
C SER A 273 -1.67 -27.47 16.70
N VAL A 274 -1.68 -26.46 17.59
CA VAL A 274 -2.59 -25.31 17.49
C VAL A 274 -2.29 -24.46 16.26
N SER A 275 -1.02 -24.18 15.97
CA SER A 275 -0.61 -23.35 14.84
C SER A 275 -0.95 -24.00 13.49
N GLU A 276 -0.78 -25.34 13.38
CA GLU A 276 -1.16 -26.10 12.18
C GLU A 276 -2.69 -26.09 11.95
N GLU A 277 -3.47 -26.29 13.03
CA GLU A 277 -4.93 -26.23 12.93
C GLU A 277 -5.41 -24.82 12.55
N MET A 278 -4.88 -23.80 13.21
CA MET A 278 -5.17 -22.40 12.91
C MET A 278 -4.81 -22.05 11.45
N HIS A 279 -3.62 -22.47 11.00
CA HIS A 279 -3.18 -22.26 9.61
C HIS A 279 -4.14 -22.91 8.63
N ARG A 280 -4.54 -24.16 8.86
CA ARG A 280 -5.48 -24.89 8.00
C ARG A 280 -6.84 -24.18 7.91
N GLN A 281 -7.37 -23.70 9.02
CA GLN A 281 -8.65 -22.98 9.05
C GLN A 281 -8.56 -21.62 8.35
N LEU A 282 -7.47 -20.88 8.58
CA LEU A 282 -7.24 -19.59 7.92
C LEU A 282 -7.07 -19.71 6.41
N VAL A 283 -6.39 -20.75 5.93
CA VAL A 283 -6.24 -21.00 4.47
C VAL A 283 -7.58 -21.39 3.83
N ASN A 284 -8.47 -22.09 4.54
CA ASN A 284 -9.83 -22.35 4.07
C ASN A 284 -10.67 -21.05 4.01
N LEU A 285 -10.46 -20.13 4.94
CA LEU A 285 -11.16 -18.85 5.00
C LEU A 285 -10.65 -17.86 3.95
N ILE A 286 -9.33 -17.83 3.73
CA ILE A 286 -8.65 -16.91 2.80
C ILE A 286 -7.83 -17.73 1.80
N PRO A 287 -8.36 -17.97 0.59
CA PRO A 287 -7.64 -18.69 -0.45
C PRO A 287 -6.31 -18.01 -0.82
N ASN A 288 -5.28 -18.82 -1.09
CA ASN A 288 -3.92 -18.37 -1.42
C ASN A 288 -3.24 -17.59 -0.28
N LEU A 289 -3.59 -17.85 0.98
CA LEU A 289 -2.90 -17.32 2.14
C LEU A 289 -1.66 -18.19 2.44
N ASP A 290 -0.51 -17.53 2.55
CA ASP A 290 0.75 -18.08 3.08
C ASP A 290 1.10 -17.30 4.34
N LEU A 291 0.86 -17.88 5.50
CA LEU A 291 0.96 -17.22 6.79
C LEU A 291 1.87 -18.02 7.74
N MET A 292 2.98 -17.42 8.13
CA MET A 292 3.84 -17.96 9.16
C MET A 292 3.26 -17.63 10.54
N ILE A 293 2.94 -18.64 11.36
CA ILE A 293 2.44 -18.46 12.71
C ILE A 293 3.59 -18.71 13.71
N SER A 294 3.85 -17.73 14.56
CA SER A 294 4.91 -17.78 15.57
C SER A 294 4.36 -17.52 16.98
N ALA A 295 5.01 -18.13 17.97
CA ALA A 295 4.70 -17.96 19.39
C ALA A 295 5.56 -16.86 20.01
N HIS A 296 4.98 -16.15 20.95
CA HIS A 296 5.68 -15.32 21.91
C HIS A 296 5.17 -15.67 23.32
N PRO A 297 6.05 -16.12 24.25
CA PRO A 297 5.61 -16.44 25.59
C PRO A 297 5.04 -15.20 26.28
N SER A 298 3.97 -15.37 27.05
CA SER A 298 3.44 -14.33 27.92
C SER A 298 4.51 -13.99 28.96
N GLU A 299 4.91 -12.72 29.05
CA GLU A 299 5.69 -12.25 30.19
C GLU A 299 4.70 -12.07 31.36
N GLU A 300 5.08 -12.43 32.58
CA GLU A 300 4.24 -12.30 33.80
C GLU A 300 3.77 -10.85 34.06
N ASN A 301 4.38 -9.87 33.40
CA ASN A 301 4.00 -8.44 33.41
C ASN A 301 3.15 -8.12 32.19
N GLY A 302 1.83 -8.23 32.37
CA GLY A 302 0.77 -8.17 31.37
C GLY A 302 0.93 -7.16 30.26
N TYR A 303 0.92 -7.67 29.06
CA TYR A 303 0.60 -6.86 27.87
C TYR A 303 -0.85 -6.35 27.93
N PHE A 304 -1.12 -5.23 27.31
CA PHE A 304 -2.46 -4.66 27.17
C PHE A 304 -3.47 -5.68 26.66
N ASP A 305 -4.40 -6.06 27.49
CA ASP A 305 -5.32 -7.19 27.29
C ASP A 305 -6.30 -7.04 26.12
N GLU A 306 -6.34 -5.93 25.39
CA GLU A 306 -7.31 -5.70 24.29
C GLU A 306 -6.88 -4.71 23.20
N MET A 307 -5.66 -4.18 23.19
CA MET A 307 -5.28 -3.15 22.21
C MET A 307 -4.04 -3.50 21.41
N ASN A 308 -4.25 -3.76 20.13
CA ASN A 308 -3.24 -3.95 19.12
C ASN A 308 -2.72 -2.57 18.65
N VAL A 309 -1.39 -2.43 18.43
CA VAL A 309 -0.73 -1.23 17.89
C VAL A 309 -1.47 -0.68 16.65
N PHE A 310 -1.99 -1.57 15.80
CA PHE A 310 -2.75 -1.17 14.62
C PHE A 310 -4.08 -0.47 14.95
N THR A 311 -4.80 -0.97 15.96
CA THR A 311 -6.05 -0.34 16.42
C THR A 311 -5.77 1.05 16.98
N ILE A 312 -4.69 1.19 17.74
CA ILE A 312 -4.23 2.48 18.28
C ILE A 312 -3.82 3.42 17.14
N GLN A 313 -3.08 2.94 16.17
CA GLN A 313 -2.67 3.75 15.01
C GLN A 313 -3.87 4.19 14.17
N LYS A 314 -4.90 3.35 14.05
CA LYS A 314 -6.18 3.72 13.41
C LYS A 314 -6.90 4.83 14.20
N VAL A 315 -6.91 4.75 15.52
CA VAL A 315 -7.46 5.80 16.39
C VAL A 315 -6.67 7.09 16.22
N MET A 316 -5.33 7.04 16.29
CA MET A 316 -4.46 8.20 16.11
C MET A 316 -4.65 8.88 14.75
N ASN A 317 -4.72 8.09 13.66
CA ASN A 317 -4.98 8.61 12.33
C ASN A 317 -6.40 9.21 12.16
N SER A 318 -7.33 8.86 13.04
CA SER A 318 -8.69 9.43 13.06
C SER A 318 -8.76 10.79 13.77
N ILE A 319 -7.74 11.16 14.55
CA ILE A 319 -7.66 12.45 15.23
C ILE A 319 -7.32 13.50 14.19
N LYS A 320 -8.10 14.57 14.13
CA LYS A 320 -7.83 15.72 13.26
C LYS A 320 -7.38 16.87 14.14
N LEU A 321 -6.21 17.42 13.85
CA LEU A 321 -5.72 18.61 14.57
C LEU A 321 -6.57 19.86 14.21
N PRO A 322 -6.65 20.83 15.14
CA PRO A 322 -7.26 22.13 14.88
C PRO A 322 -6.67 22.79 13.61
N ASN A 323 -7.47 23.67 12.99
CA ASN A 323 -7.07 24.44 11.81
C ASN A 323 -6.66 23.60 10.58
N GLY A 324 -6.98 22.30 10.54
CA GLY A 324 -6.67 21.42 9.40
C GLY A 324 -5.18 21.11 9.24
N ILE A 325 -4.37 21.29 10.30
CA ILE A 325 -2.94 20.97 10.29
C ILE A 325 -2.75 19.50 9.98
N LYS A 326 -1.90 19.20 8.99
CA LYS A 326 -1.53 17.83 8.63
C LYS A 326 -0.61 17.25 9.69
N GLN A 327 -0.83 15.97 10.00
CA GLN A 327 0.00 15.20 10.94
C GLN A 327 0.30 13.81 10.38
N ARG A 328 1.37 13.21 10.86
CA ARG A 328 1.67 11.78 10.69
C ARG A 328 2.14 11.22 12.02
N THR A 329 1.78 9.95 12.28
CA THR A 329 2.24 9.23 13.46
C THR A 329 2.97 7.97 13.04
N HIS A 330 4.09 7.67 13.67
CA HIS A 330 4.88 6.46 13.44
C HIS A 330 5.60 6.02 14.70
N ASN A 331 6.36 4.91 14.64
CA ASN A 331 7.10 4.33 15.77
C ASN A 331 6.27 4.10 17.04
N VAL A 332 4.96 3.80 16.87
CA VAL A 332 4.06 3.59 18.00
C VAL A 332 4.47 2.33 18.76
N THR A 333 4.82 2.49 20.03
CA THR A 333 5.21 1.41 20.93
C THR A 333 4.29 1.42 22.15
N LEU A 334 3.82 0.24 22.55
CA LEU A 334 3.01 0.03 23.74
C LEU A 334 3.82 -0.74 24.76
N TYR A 335 3.81 -0.26 25.98
CA TYR A 335 4.46 -0.98 27.09
C TYR A 335 3.76 -0.70 28.42
N LYS A 336 4.05 -1.53 29.41
CA LYS A 336 3.56 -1.36 30.77
C LYS A 336 4.75 -0.99 31.65
N ASN A 337 4.64 0.10 32.40
CA ASN A 337 5.60 0.54 33.37
C ASN A 337 4.92 0.63 34.74
N ASP A 338 5.44 -0.08 35.76
CA ASP A 338 4.99 -0.05 37.15
C ASP A 338 3.45 -0.09 37.34
N ASN A 339 2.75 -0.94 36.62
CA ASN A 339 1.29 -1.04 36.61
C ASN A 339 0.54 0.02 35.78
N HIS A 340 1.22 0.88 35.03
CA HIS A 340 0.62 1.88 34.13
C HIS A 340 0.84 1.51 32.67
N ASN A 341 -0.21 1.62 31.91
CA ASN A 341 -0.15 1.44 30.44
C ASN A 341 0.41 2.72 29.80
N ALA A 342 1.47 2.59 29.03
CA ALA A 342 2.13 3.70 28.36
C ALA A 342 2.19 3.53 26.84
N ILE A 343 2.13 4.63 26.13
CA ILE A 343 2.33 4.72 24.67
C ILE A 343 3.48 5.68 24.41
N ASP A 344 4.44 5.23 23.60
CA ASP A 344 5.44 6.07 22.97
C ASP A 344 5.13 6.17 21.48
N LEU A 345 5.24 7.37 20.92
CA LEU A 345 5.03 7.59 19.49
C LEU A 345 5.78 8.82 18.99
N ASP A 346 6.06 8.84 17.70
CA ASP A 346 6.55 10.03 16.99
C ASP A 346 5.37 10.73 16.30
N LEU A 347 5.28 12.04 16.47
CA LEU A 347 4.29 12.92 15.84
C LEU A 347 4.99 13.89 14.90
N GLU A 348 4.84 13.72 13.60
CA GLU A 348 5.35 14.64 12.58
C GLU A 348 4.35 15.77 12.35
N LEU A 349 4.83 17.00 12.43
CA LEU A 349 4.10 18.24 12.15
C LEU A 349 4.80 19.07 11.06
N PRO A 350 4.09 20.01 10.38
CA PRO A 350 4.69 20.91 9.40
C PRO A 350 5.85 21.73 9.97
N ASN A 351 6.91 21.90 9.20
CA ASN A 351 8.16 22.57 9.60
C ASN A 351 8.00 24.05 9.91
N GLU A 352 6.96 24.67 9.34
CA GLU A 352 6.68 26.10 9.44
C GLU A 352 6.12 26.51 10.79
N LEU A 353 5.69 25.54 11.61
CA LEU A 353 5.17 25.81 12.96
C LEU A 353 6.29 26.23 13.91
N SER A 354 6.03 27.26 14.71
CA SER A 354 6.87 27.55 15.86
C SER A 354 6.76 26.43 16.91
N LEU A 355 7.75 26.29 17.76
CA LEU A 355 7.74 25.31 18.84
C LEU A 355 6.49 25.44 19.74
N SER A 356 6.08 26.67 20.05
CA SER A 356 4.87 26.93 20.86
C SER A 356 3.58 26.44 20.15
N GLU A 357 3.47 26.67 18.86
CA GLU A 357 2.33 26.18 18.08
C GLU A 357 2.32 24.66 17.99
N ALA A 358 3.48 24.05 17.68
CA ALA A 358 3.63 22.60 17.60
C ALA A 358 3.29 21.92 18.95
N TYR A 359 3.73 22.52 20.07
CA TYR A 359 3.41 22.04 21.41
C TYR A 359 1.92 22.13 21.74
N SER A 360 1.24 23.18 21.29
CA SER A 360 -0.21 23.30 21.44
C SER A 360 -0.96 22.20 20.68
N GLN A 361 -0.47 21.84 19.48
CA GLN A 361 -1.04 20.73 18.70
C GLN A 361 -0.78 19.37 19.36
N LEU A 362 0.42 19.17 19.91
CA LEU A 362 0.79 17.98 20.69
C LEU A 362 -0.15 17.80 21.88
N THR A 363 -0.35 18.85 22.69
CA THR A 363 -1.22 18.80 23.86
C THR A 363 -2.65 18.41 23.48
N TYR A 364 -3.19 19.03 22.43
CA TYR A 364 -4.50 18.67 21.90
C TYR A 364 -4.55 17.21 21.44
N PHE A 365 -3.52 16.75 20.74
CA PHE A 365 -3.43 15.37 20.25
C PHE A 365 -3.38 14.36 21.39
N GLN A 366 -2.60 14.66 22.43
CA GLN A 366 -2.48 13.85 23.64
C GLN A 366 -3.83 13.73 24.40
N GLU A 367 -4.56 14.84 24.53
CA GLU A 367 -5.89 14.85 25.15
C GLU A 367 -6.90 13.99 24.34
N GLU A 368 -6.85 14.09 23.01
CA GLU A 368 -7.74 13.29 22.15
C GLU A 368 -7.39 11.79 22.20
N ILE A 369 -6.11 11.41 22.29
CA ILE A 369 -5.71 10.03 22.55
C ILE A 369 -6.28 9.57 23.89
N GLN A 370 -6.09 10.36 24.95
CA GLN A 370 -6.55 10.00 26.29
C GLN A 370 -8.07 9.81 26.36
N LYS A 371 -8.85 10.64 25.64
CA LYS A 371 -10.31 10.50 25.55
C LYS A 371 -10.73 9.23 24.81
N LYS A 372 -10.04 8.91 23.69
CA LYS A 372 -10.38 7.77 22.86
C LYS A 372 -9.83 6.44 23.38
N ILE A 373 -8.77 6.50 24.20
CA ILE A 373 -8.08 5.33 24.74
C ILE A 373 -7.91 5.52 26.26
N PRO A 374 -8.98 5.43 27.07
CA PRO A 374 -8.91 5.70 28.51
C PRO A 374 -8.02 4.73 29.31
N LYS A 375 -7.70 3.55 28.73
CA LYS A 375 -6.86 2.53 29.38
C LYS A 375 -5.36 2.91 29.39
N VAL A 376 -4.96 3.96 28.68
CA VAL A 376 -3.58 4.45 28.64
C VAL A 376 -3.42 5.55 29.71
N GLN A 377 -2.46 5.41 30.60
CA GLN A 377 -2.19 6.37 31.67
C GLN A 377 -1.03 7.31 31.36
N LYS A 378 -0.04 6.83 30.58
CA LYS A 378 1.10 7.65 30.14
C LYS A 378 1.20 7.68 28.63
N ILE A 379 1.41 8.85 28.05
CA ILE A 379 1.58 9.06 26.61
C ILE A 379 2.81 9.93 26.43
N HIS A 380 3.84 9.35 25.83
CA HIS A 380 5.06 10.06 25.46
C HIS A 380 5.06 10.31 23.96
N ILE A 381 5.11 11.57 23.57
CA ILE A 381 5.08 11.98 22.16
C ILE A 381 6.37 12.70 21.83
N HIS A 382 7.12 12.15 20.89
CA HIS A 382 8.27 12.82 20.30
C HIS A 382 7.81 13.64 19.10
N LEU A 383 8.11 14.95 19.10
CA LEU A 383 7.78 15.85 18.00
C LEU A 383 8.86 15.81 16.94
N GLU A 384 8.46 15.56 15.69
CA GLU A 384 9.34 15.58 14.52
C GLU A 384 8.82 16.55 13.44
N PRO A 385 9.72 17.28 12.76
CA PRO A 385 9.35 18.00 11.55
C PRO A 385 9.10 17.03 10.38
N MET A 386 8.19 17.32 9.47
CA MET A 386 7.92 16.53 8.27
C MET A 386 9.11 16.58 7.30
N LEU A 387 10.22 15.92 7.62
CA LEU A 387 11.45 15.86 6.82
C LEU A 387 11.74 14.49 6.22
N ARG A 388 12.57 14.46 5.20
CA ARG A 388 12.73 13.31 4.27
C ARG A 388 13.83 12.29 4.56
N THR A 389 14.64 12.31 5.67
CA THR A 389 15.71 11.28 5.90
C THR A 389 16.15 11.10 7.38
N LYS A 390 16.29 9.85 7.84
CA LYS A 390 16.78 9.41 9.19
C LYS A 390 18.12 8.65 9.12
N LYS A 391 18.99 8.75 10.20
CA LYS A 391 20.19 7.93 10.43
C LYS A 391 20.22 7.39 11.88
N TYR A 392 20.72 6.13 12.08
CA TYR A 392 20.75 5.42 13.38
C TYR A 392 22.17 5.03 13.83
N PHE A 393 22.42 4.90 15.16
CA PHE A 393 23.67 4.44 15.78
C PHE A 393 23.44 3.48 16.97
N LYS A 394 24.48 2.68 17.37
CA LYS A 394 24.39 1.57 18.37
C LYS A 394 25.59 1.52 19.32
N THR A 395 25.43 1.30 20.66
CA THR A 395 26.49 0.92 21.62
C THR A 395 26.02 0.32 22.97
N THR A 396 26.94 -0.16 23.86
CA THR A 396 26.78 -1.12 24.99
C THR A 396 27.09 -0.59 26.41
N SER A 397 26.32 -0.99 27.40
CA SER A 397 26.09 -0.95 28.91
C SER A 397 26.87 -0.08 29.94
N THR A 398 26.21 0.49 31.02
CA THR A 398 26.51 0.57 32.47
C THR A 398 25.54 1.43 33.35
N ASP A 399 25.70 1.45 34.66
CA ASP A 399 24.94 1.76 35.86
C ASP A 399 24.09 3.05 35.97
N ARG A 400 22.92 3.05 36.70
CA ARG A 400 21.83 4.04 36.61
C ARG A 400 22.14 5.42 37.22
N ASP A 401 22.70 5.49 38.44
CA ASP A 401 22.90 6.78 39.14
C ASP A 401 24.02 7.61 38.52
N ASP A 402 25.05 6.93 37.98
CA ASP A 402 26.14 7.57 37.25
C ASP A 402 25.67 8.07 35.87
N ILE A 403 24.74 7.36 35.25
CA ILE A 403 24.15 7.72 33.94
C ILE A 403 23.31 8.99 34.03
N GLU A 404 22.48 9.16 35.07
CA GLU A 404 21.68 10.35 35.24
C GLU A 404 22.58 11.60 35.42
N GLY A 405 23.65 11.48 36.22
CA GLY A 405 24.66 12.51 36.38
C GLY A 405 25.36 12.88 35.06
N GLN A 406 25.71 11.89 34.28
CA GLN A 406 26.34 12.09 32.98
C GLN A 406 25.41 12.80 32.01
N ILE A 407 24.11 12.37 31.91
CA ILE A 407 23.12 13.02 31.06
C ILE A 407 22.93 14.49 31.44
N ARG A 408 22.75 14.79 32.73
CA ARG A 408 22.61 16.16 33.21
C ARG A 408 23.84 17.02 32.89
N SER A 409 25.03 16.46 33.03
CA SER A 409 26.28 17.13 32.66
C SER A 409 26.37 17.41 31.16
N LEU A 410 26.03 16.45 30.31
CA LEU A 410 26.02 16.60 28.85
C LEU A 410 25.03 17.68 28.39
N ILE A 411 23.84 17.71 28.98
CA ILE A 411 22.79 18.69 28.64
C ILE A 411 23.23 20.11 29.01
N ASN A 412 23.89 20.29 30.16
CA ASN A 412 24.40 21.60 30.59
C ASN A 412 25.49 22.16 29.67
N THR A 413 26.08 21.36 28.79
CA THR A 413 27.03 21.84 27.77
C THR A 413 26.35 22.46 26.53
N ILE A 414 25.03 22.38 26.41
CA ILE A 414 24.27 22.86 25.25
C ILE A 414 23.56 24.17 25.64
N SER A 415 24.03 25.28 25.09
CA SER A 415 23.60 26.64 25.46
C SER A 415 22.13 26.95 25.13
N GLU A 416 21.58 26.27 24.16
CA GLU A 416 20.21 26.44 23.69
C GLU A 416 19.16 25.91 24.66
N ILE A 417 19.55 25.00 25.56
CA ILE A 417 18.63 24.38 26.53
C ILE A 417 18.48 25.32 27.75
N LYS A 418 17.24 25.64 28.01
CA LYS A 418 16.89 26.54 29.17
C LYS A 418 16.69 25.77 30.47
N GLY A 419 16.58 24.43 30.40
CA GLY A 419 16.45 23.57 31.58
C GLY A 419 16.01 22.15 31.21
N ILE A 420 16.14 21.25 32.20
CA ILE A 420 15.60 19.90 32.16
C ILE A 420 14.32 19.91 32.98
N LYS A 421 13.23 19.42 32.41
CA LYS A 421 11.94 19.30 33.09
C LYS A 421 11.86 17.98 33.84
N ASP A 422 12.14 16.87 33.14
CA ASP A 422 12.13 15.52 33.67
C ASP A 422 13.22 14.67 33.01
N LEU A 423 13.62 13.62 33.70
CA LEU A 423 14.53 12.58 33.18
C LEU A 423 14.15 11.25 33.83
N GLU A 424 13.63 10.34 33.01
CA GLU A 424 13.29 9.00 33.43
C GLU A 424 14.21 7.97 32.72
N LEU A 425 14.78 7.04 33.51
CA LEU A 425 15.60 5.95 33.02
C LEU A 425 14.84 4.63 33.21
N ASN A 426 14.46 3.96 32.16
CA ASN A 426 13.73 2.72 32.18
C ASN A 426 14.59 1.57 31.66
N ASP A 427 14.60 0.44 32.36
CA ASP A 427 15.27 -0.77 31.90
C ASP A 427 14.32 -1.61 31.04
N HIS A 428 14.72 -1.91 29.83
CA HIS A 428 14.02 -2.83 28.95
C HIS A 428 14.97 -3.97 28.50
N LYS A 429 14.84 -5.14 29.13
CA LYS A 429 15.65 -6.34 28.81
C LYS A 429 17.17 -6.13 28.91
N GLY A 430 17.60 -5.42 29.95
CA GLY A 430 19.01 -5.11 30.19
C GLY A 430 19.55 -3.97 29.32
N ARG A 431 18.69 -3.20 28.64
CA ARG A 431 19.03 -1.98 27.91
C ARG A 431 18.25 -0.80 28.44
N LEU A 432 18.84 0.38 28.42
CA LEU A 432 18.21 1.60 28.93
C LEU A 432 17.37 2.30 27.86
N ILE A 433 16.14 2.64 28.23
CA ILE A 433 15.30 3.61 27.52
C ILE A 433 15.31 4.90 28.35
N ILE A 434 15.69 6.00 27.71
CA ILE A 434 15.81 7.32 28.35
C ILE A 434 14.66 8.19 27.86
N HIS A 435 13.85 8.71 28.78
CA HIS A 435 12.87 9.77 28.51
C HIS A 435 13.40 11.07 29.11
N LEU A 436 13.60 12.08 28.27
CA LEU A 436 14.18 13.34 28.62
C LEU A 436 13.28 14.51 28.23
N GLY A 437 12.77 15.26 29.19
CA GLY A 437 12.04 16.51 28.98
C GLY A 437 12.98 17.71 29.05
N ILE A 438 13.06 18.49 27.97
CA ILE A 438 13.89 19.69 27.90
C ILE A 438 13.07 20.96 27.63
N LEU A 439 13.52 22.09 28.17
CA LEU A 439 12.91 23.38 27.92
C LEU A 439 13.73 24.17 26.91
N LEU A 440 13.09 24.58 25.81
CA LEU A 440 13.69 25.46 24.80
C LEU A 440 12.90 26.76 24.67
N ASP A 441 13.51 27.76 24.02
CA ASP A 441 12.82 29.00 23.68
C ASP A 441 11.65 28.74 22.74
N GLY A 442 10.43 29.09 23.15
CA GLY A 442 9.20 28.85 22.41
C GLY A 442 9.09 29.59 21.07
N SER A 443 9.95 30.58 20.81
CA SER A 443 10.01 31.26 19.50
C SER A 443 10.78 30.54 18.44
N LYS A 444 11.56 29.48 18.81
CA LYS A 444 12.28 28.65 17.82
C LYS A 444 11.32 27.94 16.88
N SER A 445 11.77 27.73 15.63
CA SER A 445 11.06 26.87 14.69
C SER A 445 11.12 25.40 15.15
N LEU A 446 10.18 24.58 14.68
CA LEU A 446 10.18 23.14 14.98
C LEU A 446 11.46 22.46 14.44
N GLU A 447 11.99 22.93 13.31
CA GLU A 447 13.24 22.41 12.72
C GLU A 447 14.46 22.72 13.59
N GLU A 448 14.57 23.95 14.12
CA GLU A 448 15.65 24.34 15.05
C GLU A 448 15.56 23.58 16.37
N ALA A 449 14.36 23.40 16.91
CA ALA A 449 14.14 22.63 18.12
C ALA A 449 14.50 21.15 17.93
N HIS A 450 14.14 20.56 16.79
CA HIS A 450 14.52 19.19 16.45
C HIS A 450 16.03 19.03 16.25
N ALA A 451 16.73 20.00 15.68
CA ALA A 451 18.19 19.98 15.59
C ALA A 451 18.87 19.87 16.96
N VAL A 452 18.31 20.56 17.97
CA VAL A 452 18.80 20.48 19.37
C VAL A 452 18.55 19.09 19.96
N THR A 453 17.38 18.48 19.74
CA THR A 453 17.11 17.11 20.22
C THR A 453 18.05 16.10 19.58
N TYR A 454 18.25 16.18 18.28
CA TYR A 454 19.19 15.31 17.57
C TYR A 454 20.63 15.43 18.10
N LEU A 455 21.06 16.65 18.43
CA LEU A 455 22.37 16.90 19.03
C LEU A 455 22.49 16.23 20.41
N ILE A 456 21.46 16.34 21.27
CA ILE A 456 21.42 15.71 22.60
C ILE A 456 21.45 14.19 22.46
N GLU A 457 20.54 13.63 21.68
CA GLU A 457 20.46 12.18 21.46
C GLU A 457 21.77 11.62 20.94
N SER A 458 22.38 12.29 19.95
CA SER A 458 23.69 11.90 19.41
C SER A 458 24.78 11.92 20.49
N LYS A 459 24.83 12.95 21.34
CA LYS A 459 25.80 13.04 22.44
C LYS A 459 25.57 11.95 23.49
N ILE A 460 24.31 11.69 23.85
CA ILE A 460 23.94 10.64 24.81
C ILE A 460 24.38 9.27 24.27
N PHE A 461 24.04 8.94 23.01
CA PHE A 461 24.46 7.69 22.38
C PHE A 461 25.98 7.53 22.24
N GLN A 462 26.74 8.64 22.09
CA GLN A 462 28.20 8.59 22.00
C GLN A 462 28.88 8.45 23.38
N SER A 463 28.27 8.95 24.44
CA SER A 463 28.89 9.03 25.76
C SER A 463 28.45 7.95 26.73
N ILE A 464 27.27 7.37 26.52
CA ILE A 464 26.69 6.39 27.42
C ILE A 464 26.43 5.09 26.68
N ASN A 465 26.81 4.01 27.33
CA ASN A 465 26.71 2.66 26.77
C ASN A 465 25.41 1.97 27.22
N ASN A 466 24.89 0.99 26.42
CA ASN A 466 23.69 0.18 26.69
C ASN A 466 22.32 0.89 26.55
N ILE A 467 22.25 1.90 25.73
CA ILE A 467 21.00 2.59 25.44
C ILE A 467 20.29 1.88 24.28
N ASP A 468 19.01 1.57 24.46
CA ASP A 468 18.15 1.07 23.39
C ASP A 468 17.51 2.25 22.64
N LYS A 469 16.95 3.19 23.39
CA LYS A 469 16.30 4.40 22.84
C LYS A 469 16.50 5.60 23.74
N VAL A 470 16.53 6.78 23.13
CA VAL A 470 16.41 8.08 23.80
C VAL A 470 15.19 8.78 23.20
N PHE A 471 14.24 9.15 24.05
CA PHE A 471 13.07 9.93 23.68
C PHE A 471 13.25 11.33 24.29
N THR A 472 13.44 12.31 23.44
CA THR A 472 13.56 13.70 23.89
C THR A 472 12.25 14.44 23.66
N HIS A 473 11.60 14.86 24.73
CA HIS A 473 10.40 15.68 24.71
C HIS A 473 10.79 17.15 24.87
N ILE A 474 10.24 18.02 24.00
CA ILE A 474 10.55 19.44 23.98
C ILE A 474 9.35 20.21 24.47
N GLU A 475 9.58 21.14 25.41
CA GLU A 475 8.57 22.10 25.85
C GLU A 475 9.04 23.53 25.66
N PRO A 476 8.15 24.44 25.29
CA PRO A 476 8.45 25.86 25.25
C PRO A 476 8.59 26.41 26.69
N LYS A 477 9.62 27.22 26.89
CA LYS A 477 9.82 27.96 28.17
C LYS A 477 9.22 29.35 28.08
#